data_f305f043d55a5c2272831304251229d4
#
_entry.id   f305f043d55a5c2272831304251229d4
#
_cell.length_a   1.000
_cell.length_b   1.000
_cell.length_c   1.000
_cell.angle_alpha   90.00
_cell.angle_beta   90.00
_cell.angle_gamma   90.00
#
_symmetry.space_group_name_H-M   'P 1'
#
loop_
_entity.id
_entity.type
_entity.pdbx_description
1 polymer ?
#
loop_
_entity_poly.entity_id
_entity_poly.type
_entity_poly.pdbx_seq_one_letter_code
_entity_poly.pdbx_strand_id
1 'polypeptide(L)'
;MTGCSDVMRPIEASSCCTPKDSAQHAARTMRDSGCGCAPVVNSADDLTLVGVVTERDVCCAVAANDRQASAVRVEEIMRPASACCGAAEPVEAGRRKLHEHRATSLPVVDNAGGCCGTISLHHLEK
;
A
#
# COMPACT_ATOMS: atom_id res chain seq x y z
N MET A 1 -3.64 0.63 24.97
CA MET A 1 -2.52 0.74 24.00
C MET A 1 -3.10 0.95 22.60
N THR A 2 -2.54 1.88 21.86
CA THR A 2 -3.04 2.20 20.51
C THR A 2 -2.44 1.23 19.49
N GLY A 3 -3.30 0.54 18.77
CA GLY A 3 -2.89 -0.35 17.70
C GLY A 3 -2.98 0.33 16.34
N CYS A 4 -2.42 -0.30 15.32
CA CYS A 4 -2.43 0.26 13.97
C CYS A 4 -3.86 0.49 13.46
N SER A 5 -4.81 -0.37 13.83
CA SER A 5 -6.21 -0.20 13.42
C SER A 5 -6.86 1.07 13.98
N ASP A 6 -6.33 1.61 15.07
CA ASP A 6 -6.87 2.83 15.70
C ASP A 6 -6.45 4.11 14.97
N VAL A 7 -5.36 4.05 14.22
CA VAL A 7 -4.79 5.21 13.53
C VAL A 7 -4.80 5.07 12.01
N MET A 8 -5.20 3.93 11.50
CA MET A 8 -5.21 3.69 10.05
C MET A 8 -6.33 4.46 9.38
N ARG A 9 -6.14 4.70 8.09
CA ARG A 9 -7.20 5.15 7.20
C ARG A 9 -7.92 3.89 6.70
N PRO A 10 -9.24 3.76 6.91
CA PRO A 10 -9.97 2.56 6.46
C PRO A 10 -9.87 2.35 4.96
N ILE A 11 -9.93 1.09 4.54
CA ILE A 11 -9.83 0.72 3.13
C ILE A 11 -11.08 1.20 2.37
N GLU A 12 -10.84 1.65 1.13
CA GLU A 12 -11.89 1.96 0.18
C GLU A 12 -11.54 1.27 -1.13
N ALA A 13 -12.55 0.86 -1.88
CA ALA A 13 -12.33 0.19 -3.17
C ALA A 13 -11.48 1.03 -4.12
N SER A 14 -11.66 2.35 -4.09
CA SER A 14 -10.91 3.27 -4.94
C SER A 14 -9.46 3.50 -4.50
N SER A 15 -9.07 2.97 -3.34
CA SER A 15 -7.70 3.14 -2.84
C SER A 15 -6.85 1.89 -3.00
N CYS A 16 -7.37 0.86 -3.67
CA CYS A 16 -6.68 -0.40 -3.93
C CYS A 16 -6.48 -0.62 -5.41
N CYS A 17 -5.55 -1.50 -5.76
CA CYS A 17 -5.41 -1.99 -7.13
C CYS A 17 -5.25 -3.50 -7.11
N THR A 18 -5.24 -4.10 -8.30
CA THR A 18 -5.06 -5.55 -8.47
C THR A 18 -3.79 -5.79 -9.28
N PRO A 19 -3.25 -7.03 -9.27
CA PRO A 19 -2.00 -7.31 -9.98
C PRO A 19 -2.04 -7.01 -11.48
N LYS A 20 -3.19 -7.09 -12.11
CA LYS A 20 -3.34 -6.85 -13.55
C LYS A 20 -3.51 -5.39 -13.92
N ASP A 21 -3.71 -4.52 -12.95
CA ASP A 21 -3.80 -3.08 -13.20
C ASP A 21 -2.44 -2.54 -13.66
N SER A 22 -2.46 -1.39 -14.34
CA SER A 22 -1.24 -0.73 -14.79
C SER A 22 -0.61 0.09 -13.66
N ALA A 23 0.68 0.37 -13.78
CA ALA A 23 1.37 1.30 -12.89
C ALA A 23 0.72 2.69 -12.95
N GLN A 24 0.18 3.08 -14.13
CA GLN A 24 -0.55 4.34 -14.28
C GLN A 24 -1.80 4.36 -13.38
N HIS A 25 -2.54 3.25 -13.36
CA HIS A 25 -3.72 3.13 -12.49
C HIS A 25 -3.32 3.25 -11.02
N ALA A 26 -2.24 2.56 -10.61
CA ALA A 26 -1.75 2.64 -9.24
C ALA A 26 -1.33 4.07 -8.87
N ALA A 27 -0.64 4.76 -9.78
CA ALA A 27 -0.23 6.14 -9.55
C ALA A 27 -1.44 7.08 -9.37
N ARG A 28 -2.46 6.90 -10.21
CA ARG A 28 -3.70 7.68 -10.08
C ARG A 28 -4.43 7.37 -8.78
N THR A 29 -4.44 6.11 -8.39
CA THR A 29 -5.04 5.68 -7.12
C THR A 29 -4.36 6.39 -5.94
N MET A 30 -3.04 6.42 -5.93
CA MET A 30 -2.28 7.11 -4.87
C MET A 30 -2.52 8.62 -4.90
N ARG A 31 -2.54 9.22 -6.09
CA ARG A 31 -2.80 10.64 -6.25
C ARG A 31 -4.18 11.01 -5.68
N ASP A 32 -5.20 10.26 -6.08
CA ASP A 32 -6.58 10.59 -5.74
C ASP A 32 -6.90 10.31 -4.27
N SER A 33 -6.25 9.30 -3.68
CA SER A 33 -6.42 8.99 -2.26
C SER A 33 -5.53 9.84 -1.34
N GLY A 34 -4.50 10.49 -1.92
CA GLY A 34 -3.52 11.23 -1.13
C GLY A 34 -2.63 10.34 -0.28
N CYS A 35 -2.50 9.07 -0.66
CA CYS A 35 -1.73 8.08 0.09
C CYS A 35 -0.48 7.70 -0.68
N GLY A 36 0.62 7.47 0.02
CA GLY A 36 1.90 7.10 -0.58
C GLY A 36 2.02 5.64 -1.00
N CYS A 37 0.98 4.84 -0.79
CA CYS A 37 0.95 3.46 -1.25
C CYS A 37 -0.42 3.09 -1.80
N ALA A 38 -0.45 2.08 -2.66
CA ALA A 38 -1.68 1.46 -3.13
C ALA A 38 -1.60 -0.02 -2.75
N PRO A 39 -2.45 -0.49 -1.82
CA PRO A 39 -2.52 -1.92 -1.53
C PRO A 39 -2.93 -2.69 -2.77
N VAL A 40 -2.28 -3.82 -3.02
CA VAL A 40 -2.62 -4.70 -4.14
C VAL A 40 -3.39 -5.87 -3.56
N VAL A 41 -4.65 -5.98 -3.94
CA VAL A 41 -5.54 -7.03 -3.45
C VAL A 41 -5.87 -7.99 -4.59
N ASN A 42 -6.36 -9.18 -4.23
CA ASN A 42 -6.63 -10.23 -5.20
C ASN A 42 -7.68 -9.81 -6.23
N SER A 43 -8.78 -9.20 -5.77
CA SER A 43 -9.85 -8.70 -6.64
C SER A 43 -10.72 -7.71 -5.88
N ALA A 44 -11.67 -7.08 -6.58
CA ALA A 44 -12.63 -6.17 -5.94
C ALA A 44 -13.47 -6.88 -4.86
N ASP A 45 -13.71 -8.18 -5.03
CA ASP A 45 -14.52 -8.97 -4.12
C ASP A 45 -13.69 -9.73 -3.08
N ASP A 46 -12.38 -9.74 -3.23
CA ASP A 46 -11.47 -10.46 -2.34
C ASP A 46 -10.32 -9.53 -1.97
N LEU A 47 -10.42 -8.90 -0.81
CA LEU A 47 -9.45 -7.91 -0.34
C LEU A 47 -8.21 -8.52 0.31
N THR A 48 -7.97 -9.81 0.09
CA THR A 48 -6.71 -10.43 0.53
C THR A 48 -5.54 -9.68 -0.08
N LEU A 49 -4.63 -9.21 0.77
CA LEU A 49 -3.46 -8.46 0.33
C LEU A 49 -2.50 -9.40 -0.37
N VAL A 50 -2.13 -9.07 -1.60
CA VAL A 50 -1.16 -9.85 -2.38
C VAL A 50 0.14 -9.08 -2.64
N GLY A 51 0.14 -7.79 -2.39
CA GLY A 51 1.33 -6.97 -2.54
C GLY A 51 1.04 -5.51 -2.20
N VAL A 52 2.02 -4.67 -2.43
CA VAL A 52 1.87 -3.22 -2.23
C VAL A 52 2.75 -2.47 -3.23
N VAL A 53 2.24 -1.37 -3.76
CA VAL A 53 2.98 -0.46 -4.64
C VAL A 53 3.09 0.88 -3.94
N THR A 54 4.31 1.42 -3.86
CA THR A 54 4.55 2.74 -3.29
C THR A 54 4.88 3.74 -4.39
N GLU A 55 4.82 5.03 -4.06
CA GLU A 55 5.22 6.09 -4.97
C GLU A 55 6.65 5.87 -5.46
N ARG A 56 7.54 5.43 -4.57
CA ARG A 56 8.92 5.15 -4.91
C ARG A 56 9.02 4.01 -5.93
N ASP A 57 8.20 2.97 -5.77
CA ASP A 57 8.21 1.83 -6.69
C ASP A 57 7.83 2.26 -8.10
N VAL A 58 6.82 3.13 -8.23
CA VAL A 58 6.41 3.66 -9.53
C VAL A 58 7.51 4.54 -10.11
N CYS A 59 8.08 5.43 -9.30
CA CYS A 59 9.14 6.32 -9.76
C CYS A 59 10.34 5.53 -10.28
N CYS A 60 10.78 4.49 -9.55
CA CYS A 60 11.95 3.70 -9.92
C CYS A 60 11.68 2.79 -11.12
N ALA A 61 10.49 2.21 -11.20
CA ALA A 61 10.17 1.27 -12.28
C ALA A 61 9.80 1.97 -13.59
N VAL A 62 9.16 3.12 -13.51
CA VAL A 62 8.61 3.83 -14.68
C VAL A 62 9.52 4.97 -15.10
N ALA A 63 9.65 6.00 -14.26
CA ALA A 63 10.37 7.20 -14.63
C ALA A 63 11.88 6.94 -14.78
N ALA A 64 12.49 6.22 -13.86
CA ALA A 64 13.93 5.95 -13.89
C ALA A 64 14.33 5.04 -15.07
N ASN A 65 13.41 4.20 -15.54
CA ASN A 65 13.66 3.26 -16.65
C ASN A 65 13.07 3.71 -17.96
N ASP A 66 12.51 4.92 -18.02
CA ASP A 66 11.88 5.49 -19.22
C ASP A 66 10.85 4.55 -19.85
N ARG A 67 9.98 3.98 -19.00
CA ARG A 67 8.90 3.10 -19.44
C ARG A 67 7.58 3.87 -19.40
N GLN A 68 6.60 3.45 -20.21
CA GLN A 68 5.27 4.02 -20.14
C GLN A 68 4.50 3.36 -19.00
N ALA A 69 3.95 4.18 -18.11
CA ALA A 69 3.22 3.69 -16.95
C ALA A 69 2.04 2.79 -17.33
N SER A 70 1.38 3.07 -18.46
CA SER A 70 0.25 2.28 -18.94
C SER A 70 0.65 0.89 -19.44
N ALA A 71 1.93 0.67 -19.73
CA ALA A 71 2.45 -0.58 -20.24
C ALA A 71 3.07 -1.47 -19.15
N VAL A 72 3.19 -0.97 -17.94
CA VAL A 72 3.78 -1.71 -16.81
C VAL A 72 2.65 -2.23 -15.94
N ARG A 73 2.66 -3.54 -15.63
CA ARG A 73 1.66 -4.13 -14.73
C ARG A 73 2.09 -4.00 -13.28
N VAL A 74 1.13 -3.81 -12.40
CA VAL A 74 1.36 -3.72 -10.96
C VAL A 74 2.13 -4.94 -10.45
N GLU A 75 1.78 -6.15 -10.93
CA GLU A 75 2.45 -7.38 -10.50
C GLU A 75 3.94 -7.40 -10.81
N GLU A 76 4.40 -6.62 -11.78
CA GLU A 76 5.83 -6.56 -12.13
C GLU A 76 6.63 -5.72 -11.14
N ILE A 77 5.99 -4.81 -10.43
CA ILE A 77 6.69 -3.81 -9.61
C ILE A 77 6.28 -3.83 -8.14
N MET A 78 5.25 -4.57 -7.78
CA MET A 78 4.76 -4.60 -6.40
C MET A 78 5.74 -5.29 -5.47
N ARG A 79 5.75 -4.83 -4.22
CA ARG A 79 6.46 -5.51 -3.14
C ARG A 79 5.59 -6.66 -2.64
N PRO A 80 6.20 -7.66 -1.99
CA PRO A 80 5.43 -8.78 -1.45
C PRO A 80 4.43 -8.35 -0.37
N ALA A 81 3.42 -9.19 -0.15
CA ALA A 81 2.38 -8.92 0.85
C ALA A 81 2.92 -8.79 2.27
N SER A 82 4.14 -9.27 2.54
CA SER A 82 4.79 -9.10 3.85
C SER A 82 5.13 -7.64 4.15
N ALA A 83 5.12 -6.75 3.15
CA ALA A 83 5.32 -5.33 3.36
C ALA A 83 4.01 -4.70 3.84
N CYS A 84 3.60 -5.01 5.05
CA CYS A 84 2.36 -4.56 5.65
C CYS A 84 2.47 -4.55 7.17
N CYS A 85 1.48 -3.97 7.82
CA CYS A 85 1.36 -3.95 9.28
C CYS A 85 0.11 -4.72 9.68
N GLY A 86 0.14 -5.37 10.85
CA GLY A 86 -1.05 -6.02 11.40
C GLY A 86 -1.95 -5.01 12.10
N ALA A 87 -3.26 -5.18 11.97
CA ALA A 87 -4.24 -4.29 12.61
C ALA A 87 -4.07 -4.23 14.13
N ALA A 88 -3.71 -5.36 14.73
CA ALA A 88 -3.54 -5.48 16.19
C ALA A 88 -2.13 -5.09 16.65
N GLU A 89 -1.18 -4.86 15.74
CA GLU A 89 0.17 -4.46 16.11
C GLU A 89 0.18 -3.06 16.73
N PRO A 90 1.08 -2.82 17.72
CA PRO A 90 1.23 -1.47 18.28
C PRO A 90 1.68 -0.46 17.22
N VAL A 91 1.31 0.79 17.39
CA VAL A 91 1.69 1.88 16.49
C VAL A 91 3.21 1.94 16.28
N GLU A 92 3.99 1.67 17.33
CA GLU A 92 5.45 1.69 17.24
C GLU A 92 5.99 0.62 16.27
N ALA A 93 5.34 -0.55 16.22
CA ALA A 93 5.70 -1.58 15.25
C ALA A 93 5.42 -1.11 13.84
N GLY A 94 4.31 -0.42 13.64
CA GLY A 94 3.96 0.16 12.33
C GLY A 94 4.98 1.20 11.90
N ARG A 95 5.38 2.09 12.81
CA ARG A 95 6.40 3.11 12.53
C ARG A 95 7.71 2.47 12.11
N ARG A 96 8.13 1.42 12.81
CA ARG A 96 9.36 0.69 12.50
C ARG A 96 9.30 0.07 11.11
N LYS A 97 8.17 -0.53 10.74
CA LYS A 97 7.99 -1.14 9.42
C LYS A 97 8.04 -0.11 8.30
N LEU A 98 7.48 1.08 8.52
CA LEU A 98 7.58 2.17 7.55
C LEU A 98 9.04 2.51 7.28
N HIS A 99 9.86 2.61 8.34
CA HIS A 99 11.29 2.87 8.20
C HIS A 99 12.02 1.73 7.50
N GLU A 100 11.74 0.48 7.88
CA GLU A 100 12.38 -0.68 7.30
C GLU A 100 12.15 -0.78 5.80
N HIS A 101 10.93 -0.47 5.36
CA HIS A 101 10.55 -0.55 3.95
C HIS A 101 10.81 0.75 3.19
N ARG A 102 11.32 1.79 3.87
CA ARG A 102 11.55 3.11 3.29
C ARG A 102 10.29 3.64 2.61
N ALA A 103 9.17 3.50 3.30
CA ALA A 103 7.86 3.88 2.78
C ALA A 103 7.26 4.96 3.67
N THR A 104 6.43 5.82 3.07
CA THR A 104 5.66 6.81 3.82
C THR A 104 4.30 6.27 4.22
N SER A 105 3.86 5.18 3.60
CA SER A 105 2.60 4.51 3.87
C SER A 105 2.74 3.02 3.62
N LEU A 106 1.99 2.22 4.36
CA LEU A 106 1.90 0.76 4.17
C LEU A 106 0.48 0.29 4.45
N PRO A 107 0.07 -0.84 3.84
CA PRO A 107 -1.22 -1.44 4.14
C PRO A 107 -1.29 -1.99 5.56
N VAL A 108 -2.50 -2.06 6.09
CA VAL A 108 -2.80 -2.72 7.36
C VAL A 108 -3.70 -3.92 7.06
N VAL A 109 -3.34 -5.08 7.59
CA VAL A 109 -4.10 -6.32 7.36
C VAL A 109 -4.67 -6.87 8.67
N ASP A 110 -5.80 -7.57 8.56
CA ASP A 110 -6.39 -8.29 9.68
C ASP A 110 -5.74 -9.68 9.82
N ASN A 111 -6.23 -10.47 10.78
CA ASN A 111 -5.66 -11.80 11.06
C ASN A 111 -5.84 -12.80 9.91
N ALA A 112 -6.78 -12.54 9.00
CA ALA A 112 -7.04 -13.40 7.85
C ALA A 112 -6.24 -12.97 6.60
N GLY A 113 -5.45 -11.90 6.72
CA GLY A 113 -4.68 -11.39 5.59
C GLY A 113 -5.45 -10.41 4.70
N GLY A 114 -6.66 -10.04 5.10
CA GLY A 114 -7.45 -9.06 4.37
C GLY A 114 -6.97 -7.64 4.64
N CYS A 115 -6.87 -6.84 3.58
CA CYS A 115 -6.49 -5.44 3.72
C CYS A 115 -7.66 -4.67 4.34
N CYS A 116 -7.42 -4.00 5.45
CA CYS A 116 -8.45 -3.24 6.15
C CYS A 116 -8.17 -1.73 6.18
N GLY A 117 -6.98 -1.31 5.77
CA GLY A 117 -6.65 0.12 5.74
C GLY A 117 -5.20 0.37 5.38
N THR A 118 -4.77 1.61 5.58
CA THR A 118 -3.38 2.03 5.40
C THR A 118 -2.95 2.89 6.58
N ILE A 119 -1.67 2.84 6.90
CA ILE A 119 -1.07 3.78 7.85
C ILE A 119 -0.04 4.62 7.11
N SER A 120 0.16 5.85 7.55
CA SER A 120 1.18 6.72 6.98
C SER A 120 1.91 7.46 8.10
N LEU A 121 3.11 7.93 7.79
CA LEU A 121 3.93 8.63 8.78
C LEU A 121 3.20 9.81 9.41
N HIS A 122 2.48 10.60 8.62
CA HIS A 122 1.80 11.77 9.16
C HIS A 122 0.62 11.40 10.08
N HIS A 123 0.04 10.20 9.94
CA HIS A 123 -0.97 9.71 10.87
C HIS A 123 -0.34 9.40 12.23
N LEU A 124 0.91 8.94 12.22
CA LEU A 124 1.61 8.50 13.43
C LEU A 124 2.28 9.65 14.19
N GLU A 125 2.47 10.78 13.54
CA GLU A 125 3.14 11.94 14.12
C GLU A 125 2.19 12.91 14.85
N LYS A 126 0.92 12.59 14.87
CA LYS A 126 -0.09 13.41 15.57
C LYS A 126 -0.11 13.12 17.06
#